data_a560ae263dab76bc71af40eba04c1da7
#
_entry.id   a560ae263dab76bc71af40eba04c1da7
#
_cell.length_a   1.000
_cell.length_b   1.000
_cell.length_c   1.000
_cell.angle_alpha   90.00
_cell.angle_beta   90.00
_cell.angle_gamma   90.00
#
_symmetry.space_group_name_H-M   'P 1'
#
loop_
_entity.id
_entity.type
_entity.pdbx_description
1 polymer ?
#
loop_
_entity_poly.entity_id
_entity_poly.type
_entity_poly.pdbx_seq_one_letter_code
_entity_poly.pdbx_strand_id
1 'polypeptide(L)'
;NVRFVTSSFLKNNTTNYDDLISTTSNSSINWGRSFFNRKLNVSMVSNMNQNLTTGDLTMSLPQLTANVSRQMPFKNFKSNNKTAKSFFNNLGISYQSTFKNELKTVDTVLVSGIGEVFGRPTLSTPANLGADFRNGVSHAIPIATSFKAMKWVTVSPSFSFNEYWNFSTLNRYYNSAQDTLIDQQVGGFERLFSYRTSLSLSTILYGTKTFAKEKKLRAIRHVMRPNVSAAFNPDFSTGEENGYREYLDSNFNLNTYDIFDNSVVGRPTLGKQASLNFGLGNNLEIKVLSAKDTTNGGVKKVKIIESLNISSGYNFQADSFNLANLSISGNTTILNKIRMTFSTTFDPYNYELDTTGTQEFRRKEYAFNEVGQLGNFKSTRFAISTNLNPDAFKKKESENADDRELEFINDNLQNYVDFNLPWSLNINYNFRTGSTVLLESSTTQSLTFNGDIKLTENWKIGVNSGYNITNKELAITSINLFRDLHCWQMNFEWYPIGRQMFSFGINVKSGTLQDLKLNRRRSWFDF
;
A
#
# COMPACT_ATOMS: atom_id res chain seq x y z
N ASN A 1 -20.13 -4.98 -3.78
CA ASN A 1 -20.36 -5.51 -2.44
C ASN A 1 -20.91 -4.36 -1.58
N VAL A 2 -22.09 -4.54 -0.98
CA VAL A 2 -22.69 -3.52 -0.11
C VAL A 2 -22.99 -4.20 1.22
N ARG A 3 -22.44 -3.67 2.31
CA ARG A 3 -22.58 -4.25 3.64
C ARG A 3 -22.80 -3.13 4.66
N PHE A 4 -23.98 -3.11 5.29
CA PHE A 4 -24.29 -2.27 6.43
C PHE A 4 -24.43 -3.15 7.67
N VAL A 5 -23.60 -2.93 8.65
CA VAL A 5 -23.61 -3.73 9.88
C VAL A 5 -23.32 -2.84 11.08
N THR A 6 -23.91 -3.16 12.23
CA THR A 6 -23.53 -2.58 13.50
C THR A 6 -22.63 -3.54 14.28
N SER A 7 -21.87 -3.04 15.24
CA SER A 7 -21.05 -3.89 16.10
C SER A 7 -21.86 -4.95 16.85
N SER A 8 -23.05 -4.57 17.31
CA SER A 8 -23.98 -5.49 17.98
C SER A 8 -24.56 -6.54 17.03
N PHE A 9 -24.89 -6.15 15.78
CA PHE A 9 -25.34 -7.09 14.76
C PHE A 9 -24.25 -8.12 14.45
N LEU A 10 -22.99 -7.69 14.26
CA LEU A 10 -21.88 -8.59 14.01
C LEU A 10 -21.64 -9.54 15.19
N LYS A 11 -21.63 -9.02 16.41
CA LYS A 11 -21.44 -9.84 17.62
C LYS A 11 -22.50 -10.93 17.76
N ASN A 12 -23.74 -10.64 17.38
CA ASN A 12 -24.89 -11.54 17.61
C ASN A 12 -25.19 -12.46 16.40
N ASN A 13 -24.78 -12.09 15.18
CA ASN A 13 -25.23 -12.77 13.97
C ASN A 13 -24.10 -13.30 13.08
N THR A 14 -22.82 -12.97 13.36
CA THR A 14 -21.74 -13.49 12.53
C THR A 14 -21.21 -14.84 13.03
N THR A 15 -20.91 -15.71 12.08
CA THR A 15 -20.23 -16.99 12.35
C THR A 15 -18.73 -16.89 12.01
N ASN A 16 -18.28 -15.77 11.44
CA ASN A 16 -16.88 -15.58 11.07
C ASN A 16 -16.16 -14.79 12.17
N TYR A 17 -15.01 -15.32 12.61
CA TYR A 17 -14.18 -14.71 13.64
C TYR A 17 -13.64 -13.32 13.22
N ASP A 18 -13.23 -13.17 11.96
CA ASP A 18 -12.72 -11.90 11.44
C ASP A 18 -13.78 -10.79 11.50
N ASP A 19 -15.04 -11.14 11.27
CA ASP A 19 -16.15 -10.21 11.41
C ASP A 19 -16.40 -9.80 12.86
N LEU A 20 -16.13 -10.69 13.82
CA LEU A 20 -16.30 -10.40 15.25
C LEU A 20 -15.27 -9.43 15.80
N ILE A 21 -14.03 -9.54 15.33
CA ILE A 21 -12.92 -8.68 15.74
C ILE A 21 -12.82 -7.43 14.86
N SER A 22 -13.62 -7.38 13.80
CA SER A 22 -13.62 -6.25 12.88
C SER A 22 -14.10 -4.99 13.58
N THR A 23 -13.27 -3.97 13.59
CA THR A 23 -13.58 -2.63 14.07
C THR A 23 -14.09 -1.72 12.97
N THR A 24 -14.06 -2.18 11.71
CA THR A 24 -14.49 -1.41 10.55
C THR A 24 -15.38 -2.21 9.63
N SER A 25 -16.35 -1.55 9.03
CA SER A 25 -17.21 -2.09 7.97
C SER A 25 -17.00 -1.31 6.68
N ASN A 26 -16.66 -2.02 5.61
CA ASN A 26 -16.42 -1.43 4.30
C ASN A 26 -17.43 -1.94 3.28
N SER A 27 -18.03 -1.01 2.53
CA SER A 27 -18.93 -1.30 1.42
C SER A 27 -18.46 -0.58 0.18
N SER A 28 -18.48 -1.24 -0.97
CA SER A 28 -18.08 -0.60 -2.22
C SER A 28 -18.91 -1.05 -3.40
N ILE A 29 -19.19 -0.11 -4.30
CA ILE A 29 -19.75 -0.34 -5.62
C ILE A 29 -18.77 0.23 -6.62
N ASN A 30 -18.28 -0.61 -7.51
CA ASN A 30 -17.32 -0.23 -8.53
C ASN A 30 -17.91 -0.47 -9.92
N TRP A 31 -17.79 0.52 -10.79
CA TRP A 31 -18.13 0.41 -12.20
C TRP A 31 -16.99 1.01 -13.02
N GLY A 32 -16.69 0.39 -14.15
CA GLY A 32 -15.67 0.91 -15.04
C GLY A 32 -15.93 0.54 -16.49
N ARG A 33 -15.62 1.46 -17.38
CA ARG A 33 -15.72 1.25 -18.82
C ARG A 33 -14.62 1.96 -19.58
N SER A 34 -14.09 1.29 -20.59
CA SER A 34 -13.10 1.85 -21.51
C SER A 34 -13.74 2.22 -22.82
N PHE A 35 -13.37 3.38 -23.36
CA PHE A 35 -13.85 3.95 -24.62
C PHE A 35 -12.67 4.20 -25.57
N PHE A 36 -12.96 4.36 -26.87
CA PHE A 36 -11.99 4.73 -27.90
C PHE A 36 -10.73 3.83 -27.90
N ASN A 37 -10.93 2.52 -27.99
CA ASN A 37 -9.84 1.54 -27.94
C ASN A 37 -8.95 1.70 -26.68
N ARG A 38 -9.58 1.86 -25.52
CA ARG A 38 -8.93 2.05 -24.21
C ARG A 38 -8.14 3.36 -24.06
N LYS A 39 -8.40 4.35 -24.94
CA LYS A 39 -7.78 5.68 -24.79
C LYS A 39 -8.40 6.49 -23.65
N LEU A 40 -9.69 6.32 -23.43
CA LEU A 40 -10.42 6.93 -22.32
C LEU A 40 -10.97 5.83 -21.42
N ASN A 41 -10.61 5.85 -20.16
CA ASN A 41 -11.15 4.95 -19.13
C ASN A 41 -11.94 5.79 -18.14
N VAL A 42 -13.19 5.42 -17.94
CA VAL A 42 -14.07 6.06 -16.95
C VAL A 42 -14.40 5.02 -15.89
N SER A 43 -14.24 5.39 -14.65
CA SER A 43 -14.61 4.56 -13.50
C SER A 43 -15.42 5.37 -12.49
N MET A 44 -16.36 4.69 -11.87
CA MET A 44 -17.14 5.19 -10.75
C MET A 44 -16.89 4.25 -9.56
N VAL A 45 -16.58 4.83 -8.44
CA VAL A 45 -16.43 4.12 -7.18
C VAL A 45 -17.32 4.81 -6.16
N SER A 46 -18.15 4.02 -5.48
CA SER A 46 -18.89 4.48 -4.31
C SER A 46 -18.48 3.59 -3.15
N ASN A 47 -17.93 4.18 -2.11
CA ASN A 47 -17.47 3.47 -0.93
C ASN A 47 -18.03 4.12 0.33
N MET A 48 -18.26 3.25 1.29
CA MET A 48 -18.62 3.61 2.65
C MET A 48 -17.68 2.86 3.60
N ASN A 49 -17.08 3.59 4.50
CA ASN A 49 -16.25 3.05 5.56
C ASN A 49 -16.83 3.53 6.89
N GLN A 50 -17.14 2.60 7.76
CA GLN A 50 -17.68 2.86 9.09
C GLN A 50 -16.74 2.27 10.14
N ASN A 51 -16.35 3.08 11.12
CA ASN A 51 -15.70 2.59 12.33
C ASN A 51 -16.79 2.11 13.31
N LEU A 52 -16.82 0.82 13.57
CA LEU A 52 -17.85 0.20 14.42
C LEU A 52 -17.66 0.48 15.91
N THR A 53 -16.49 0.98 16.31
CA THR A 53 -16.16 1.31 17.71
C THR A 53 -16.50 2.75 18.04
N THR A 54 -16.10 3.71 17.19
CA THR A 54 -16.32 5.14 17.41
C THR A 54 -17.63 5.64 16.77
N GLY A 55 -18.17 4.90 15.79
CA GLY A 55 -19.32 5.31 15.01
C GLY A 55 -19.00 6.21 13.82
N ASP A 56 -17.74 6.59 13.64
CA ASP A 56 -17.32 7.45 12.53
C ASP A 56 -17.66 6.85 11.18
N LEU A 57 -18.21 7.66 10.29
CA LEU A 57 -18.64 7.27 8.97
C LEU A 57 -17.97 8.15 7.90
N THR A 58 -17.37 7.52 6.93
CA THR A 58 -16.88 8.18 5.72
C THR A 58 -17.54 7.56 4.50
N MET A 59 -18.21 8.37 3.69
CA MET A 59 -18.87 7.94 2.46
C MET A 59 -18.35 8.75 1.27
N SER A 60 -17.97 8.07 0.20
CA SER A 60 -17.70 8.70 -1.11
C SER A 60 -18.79 8.27 -2.09
N LEU A 61 -19.67 9.21 -2.48
CA LEU A 61 -20.91 8.93 -3.24
C LEU A 61 -21.18 10.00 -4.31
N PRO A 62 -20.77 9.83 -5.55
CA PRO A 62 -19.76 8.93 -6.08
C PRO A 62 -18.37 9.56 -6.13
N GLN A 63 -17.35 8.76 -6.36
CA GLN A 63 -16.08 9.20 -6.93
C GLN A 63 -16.06 8.80 -8.40
N LEU A 64 -15.94 9.77 -9.31
CA LEU A 64 -15.85 9.55 -10.76
C LEU A 64 -14.43 9.86 -11.22
N THR A 65 -13.79 8.93 -11.90
CA THR A 65 -12.45 9.15 -12.47
C THR A 65 -12.51 8.96 -13.97
N ALA A 66 -12.05 9.96 -14.71
CA ALA A 66 -11.83 9.90 -16.15
C ALA A 66 -10.33 9.96 -16.42
N ASN A 67 -9.80 8.94 -17.07
CA ASN A 67 -8.38 8.83 -17.36
C ASN A 67 -8.15 8.68 -18.86
N VAL A 68 -7.49 9.66 -19.47
CA VAL A 68 -7.00 9.61 -20.85
C VAL A 68 -5.60 8.99 -20.82
N SER A 69 -5.49 7.80 -21.39
CA SER A 69 -4.22 7.10 -21.53
C SER A 69 -3.20 7.96 -22.27
N ARG A 70 -1.92 7.73 -21.97
CA ARG A 70 -0.82 8.47 -22.57
C ARG A 70 -0.93 8.53 -24.09
N GLN A 71 -1.02 9.74 -24.63
CA GLN A 71 -1.00 10.06 -26.05
C GLN A 71 0.38 10.59 -26.43
N MET A 72 0.83 10.25 -27.63
CA MET A 72 2.12 10.73 -28.17
C MET A 72 1.83 11.60 -29.40
N PRO A 73 1.52 12.90 -29.23
CA PRO A 73 1.08 13.76 -30.33
C PRO A 73 2.17 13.94 -31.40
N PHE A 74 3.43 13.81 -31.01
CA PHE A 74 4.58 13.97 -31.91
C PHE A 74 5.24 12.65 -32.33
N LYS A 75 4.53 11.52 -32.29
CA LYS A 75 5.09 10.19 -32.59
C LYS A 75 5.81 10.08 -33.93
N ASN A 76 5.44 10.90 -34.92
CA ASN A 76 5.99 10.89 -36.26
C ASN A 76 6.89 12.10 -36.54
N PHE A 77 7.41 12.76 -35.52
CA PHE A 77 8.28 13.91 -35.68
C PHE A 77 9.56 13.52 -36.44
N LYS A 78 9.86 14.26 -37.51
CA LYS A 78 11.04 14.05 -38.35
C LYS A 78 12.13 15.03 -37.96
N SER A 79 13.33 14.54 -37.68
CA SER A 79 14.51 15.36 -37.41
C SER A 79 15.76 14.57 -37.75
N ASN A 80 16.77 15.28 -38.26
CA ASN A 80 18.11 14.71 -38.50
C ASN A 80 18.86 14.46 -37.19
N ASN A 81 18.51 15.20 -36.12
CA ASN A 81 19.07 14.98 -34.79
C ASN A 81 18.34 13.82 -34.11
N LYS A 82 19.05 12.71 -33.90
CA LYS A 82 18.49 11.48 -33.28
C LYS A 82 17.94 11.72 -31.88
N THR A 83 18.58 12.58 -31.08
CA THR A 83 18.15 12.91 -29.72
C THR A 83 16.86 13.70 -29.73
N ALA A 84 16.77 14.76 -30.56
CA ALA A 84 15.56 15.55 -30.74
C ALA A 84 14.40 14.69 -31.25
N LYS A 85 14.65 13.84 -32.26
CA LYS A 85 13.67 12.90 -32.77
C LYS A 85 13.15 11.98 -31.67
N SER A 86 14.03 11.40 -30.86
CA SER A 86 13.64 10.52 -29.75
C SER A 86 12.88 11.26 -28.67
N PHE A 87 13.30 12.50 -28.34
CA PHE A 87 12.62 13.35 -27.38
C PHE A 87 11.15 13.59 -27.76
N PHE A 88 10.92 14.10 -28.97
CA PHE A 88 9.56 14.43 -29.42
C PHE A 88 8.70 13.19 -29.69
N ASN A 89 9.25 12.15 -30.29
CA ASN A 89 8.50 10.93 -30.58
C ASN A 89 8.04 10.20 -29.31
N ASN A 90 8.77 10.33 -28.21
CA ASN A 90 8.44 9.74 -26.93
C ASN A 90 7.70 10.72 -25.99
N LEU A 91 7.49 11.98 -26.43
CA LEU A 91 6.76 12.95 -25.64
C LEU A 91 5.31 12.48 -25.48
N GLY A 92 4.96 12.13 -24.29
CA GLY A 92 3.62 11.65 -23.94
C GLY A 92 2.92 12.61 -23.01
N ILE A 93 1.65 12.83 -23.29
CA ILE A 93 0.73 13.61 -22.49
C ILE A 93 -0.40 12.69 -22.06
N SER A 94 -0.75 12.70 -20.81
CA SER A 94 -1.95 12.03 -20.29
C SER A 94 -2.80 13.04 -19.51
N TYR A 95 -4.03 12.67 -19.25
CA TYR A 95 -4.94 13.49 -18.47
C TYR A 95 -5.74 12.62 -17.54
N GLN A 96 -5.84 13.03 -16.29
CA GLN A 96 -6.71 12.39 -15.32
C GLN A 96 -7.58 13.46 -14.65
N SER A 97 -8.87 13.20 -14.55
CA SER A 97 -9.80 14.00 -13.77
C SER A 97 -10.50 13.10 -12.77
N THR A 98 -10.59 13.55 -11.52
CA THR A 98 -11.32 12.84 -10.47
C THR A 98 -12.27 13.80 -9.78
N PHE A 99 -13.57 13.60 -10.00
CA PHE A 99 -14.61 14.20 -9.19
C PHE A 99 -14.80 13.35 -7.94
N LYS A 100 -14.85 13.96 -6.77
CA LYS A 100 -15.10 13.29 -5.50
C LYS A 100 -16.19 14.03 -4.74
N ASN A 101 -17.14 13.28 -4.24
CA ASN A 101 -18.19 13.74 -3.36
C ASN A 101 -18.14 12.91 -2.08
N GLU A 102 -17.80 13.54 -0.96
CA GLU A 102 -17.51 12.85 0.31
C GLU A 102 -18.30 13.45 1.47
N LEU A 103 -18.90 12.57 2.24
CA LEU A 103 -19.44 12.85 3.56
C LEU A 103 -18.52 12.21 4.60
N LYS A 104 -18.07 12.98 5.55
CA LYS A 104 -17.33 12.50 6.73
C LYS A 104 -18.01 13.02 7.97
N THR A 105 -18.40 12.12 8.85
CA THR A 105 -18.98 12.48 10.15
C THR A 105 -18.21 11.77 11.26
N VAL A 106 -18.01 12.49 12.35
CA VAL A 106 -17.42 11.99 13.61
C VAL A 106 -18.49 11.88 14.71
N ASP A 107 -19.78 12.08 14.37
CA ASP A 107 -20.85 12.07 15.35
C ASP A 107 -21.72 10.81 15.22
N THR A 108 -21.92 10.14 16.33
CA THR A 108 -22.77 8.95 16.48
C THR A 108 -24.24 9.19 16.10
N VAL A 109 -24.70 10.44 16.10
CA VAL A 109 -26.08 10.81 15.76
C VAL A 109 -26.43 10.48 14.30
N LEU A 110 -25.49 10.66 13.37
CA LEU A 110 -25.71 10.33 11.95
C LEU A 110 -25.75 8.83 11.68
N VAL A 111 -25.02 8.03 12.45
CA VAL A 111 -25.06 6.57 12.35
C VAL A 111 -26.39 6.02 12.80
N SER A 112 -26.98 6.60 13.84
CA SER A 112 -28.37 6.32 14.24
C SER A 112 -29.35 6.71 13.13
N GLY A 113 -29.15 7.87 12.48
CA GLY A 113 -30.00 8.36 11.39
C GLY A 113 -29.94 7.50 10.13
N ILE A 114 -28.80 6.94 9.76
CA ILE A 114 -28.70 6.01 8.61
C ILE A 114 -29.35 4.65 8.94
N GLY A 115 -29.22 4.17 10.16
CA GLY A 115 -29.95 2.99 10.63
C GLY A 115 -31.47 3.21 10.63
N GLU A 116 -31.90 4.43 10.91
CA GLU A 116 -33.30 4.87 10.87
C GLU A 116 -33.81 5.08 9.44
N VAL A 117 -32.98 5.50 8.48
CA VAL A 117 -33.32 5.59 7.05
C VAL A 117 -33.69 4.24 6.45
N PHE A 118 -33.04 3.17 6.90
CA PHE A 118 -33.32 1.81 6.41
C PHE A 118 -34.29 1.02 7.32
N GLY A 119 -34.68 1.53 8.49
CA GLY A 119 -35.52 0.81 9.42
C GLY A 119 -36.51 1.61 10.27
N ARG A 120 -36.39 2.94 10.36
CA ARG A 120 -37.33 3.83 11.11
C ARG A 120 -37.28 5.27 10.57
N PRO A 121 -38.43 5.97 10.45
CA PRO A 121 -38.50 7.29 9.83
C PRO A 121 -38.30 8.41 10.83
N THR A 122 -37.08 8.76 11.22
CA THR A 122 -36.80 10.02 11.89
C THR A 122 -35.41 10.54 11.47
N LEU A 123 -35.28 10.84 10.20
CA LEU A 123 -34.20 11.71 9.75
C LEU A 123 -34.64 13.15 10.08
N SER A 124 -34.00 13.78 11.04
CA SER A 124 -34.12 15.22 11.21
C SER A 124 -33.50 15.89 9.97
N THR A 125 -34.37 16.15 8.99
CA THR A 125 -34.23 16.96 7.80
C THR A 125 -33.18 16.50 6.74
N PRO A 126 -33.63 16.07 5.55
CA PRO A 126 -32.79 15.86 4.37
C PRO A 126 -31.95 17.09 3.95
N ALA A 127 -32.31 18.26 4.44
CA ALA A 127 -31.61 19.51 4.15
C ALA A 127 -30.20 19.57 4.77
N ASN A 128 -29.96 18.90 5.89
CA ASN A 128 -28.65 18.93 6.54
C ASN A 128 -27.65 17.92 5.96
N LEU A 129 -28.14 16.79 5.44
CA LEU A 129 -27.26 15.81 4.78
C LEU A 129 -26.57 16.38 3.52
N GLY A 130 -27.26 17.25 2.79
CA GLY A 130 -26.70 17.90 1.59
C GLY A 130 -25.63 18.95 1.93
N ALA A 131 -25.69 19.55 3.11
CA ALA A 131 -24.73 20.57 3.55
C ALA A 131 -23.40 19.96 4.02
N ASP A 132 -23.40 18.71 4.47
CA ASP A 132 -22.22 18.03 4.99
C ASP A 132 -21.40 17.33 3.89
N PHE A 133 -21.95 17.20 2.67
CA PHE A 133 -21.20 16.69 1.54
C PHE A 133 -20.20 17.71 1.01
N ARG A 134 -18.96 17.32 1.03
CA ARG A 134 -17.87 18.08 0.41
C ARG A 134 -17.55 17.49 -0.95
N ASN A 135 -17.44 18.35 -1.95
CA ASN A 135 -17.21 17.91 -3.31
C ASN A 135 -16.18 18.78 -4.02
N GLY A 136 -15.55 18.19 -5.00
CA GLY A 136 -14.53 18.87 -5.79
C GLY A 136 -14.08 18.01 -6.97
N VAL A 137 -13.25 18.61 -7.83
CA VAL A 137 -12.63 17.94 -8.97
C VAL A 137 -11.14 18.19 -8.94
N SER A 138 -10.34 17.15 -9.03
CA SER A 138 -8.91 17.27 -9.27
C SER A 138 -8.60 16.92 -10.73
N HIS A 139 -7.69 17.68 -11.32
CA HIS A 139 -7.18 17.47 -12.66
C HIS A 139 -5.67 17.28 -12.58
N ALA A 140 -5.13 16.31 -13.33
CA ALA A 140 -3.71 16.09 -13.45
C ALA A 140 -3.33 15.91 -14.92
N ILE A 141 -2.33 16.66 -15.37
CA ILE A 141 -1.80 16.65 -16.73
C ILE A 141 -0.30 16.33 -16.64
N PRO A 142 0.09 15.05 -16.52
CA PRO A 142 1.49 14.69 -16.60
C PRO A 142 1.97 14.68 -18.05
N ILE A 143 3.09 15.33 -18.26
CA ILE A 143 3.83 15.40 -19.52
C ILE A 143 5.20 14.80 -19.27
N ALA A 144 5.56 13.76 -20.00
CA ALA A 144 6.84 13.09 -19.80
C ALA A 144 7.41 12.56 -21.11
N THR A 145 8.72 12.58 -21.21
CA THR A 145 9.44 11.95 -22.29
C THR A 145 10.63 11.18 -21.77
N SER A 146 11.19 10.31 -22.59
CA SER A 146 12.40 9.57 -22.26
C SER A 146 13.22 9.37 -23.52
N PHE A 147 14.51 9.68 -23.45
CA PHE A 147 15.42 9.50 -24.56
C PHE A 147 16.81 9.10 -24.06
N LYS A 148 17.62 8.54 -24.94
CA LYS A 148 19.01 8.21 -24.62
C LYS A 148 19.95 9.35 -25.01
N ALA A 149 20.67 9.84 -24.01
CA ALA A 149 21.82 10.71 -24.21
C ALA A 149 23.10 9.88 -24.18
N MET A 150 24.11 10.26 -24.97
CA MET A 150 25.44 9.59 -25.03
C MET A 150 25.37 8.04 -25.16
N LYS A 151 24.33 7.50 -25.79
CA LYS A 151 24.04 6.05 -25.99
C LYS A 151 23.73 5.26 -24.72
N TRP A 152 24.20 5.66 -23.56
CA TRP A 152 24.20 4.88 -22.31
C TRP A 152 23.25 5.41 -21.26
N VAL A 153 23.09 6.73 -21.19
CA VAL A 153 22.27 7.39 -20.16
C VAL A 153 20.87 7.63 -20.70
N THR A 154 19.89 7.14 -19.99
CA THR A 154 18.48 7.46 -20.22
C THR A 154 18.14 8.72 -19.43
N VAL A 155 17.67 9.73 -20.15
CA VAL A 155 17.22 11.02 -19.60
C VAL A 155 15.70 11.07 -19.69
N SER A 156 15.04 11.31 -18.57
CA SER A 156 13.58 11.31 -18.49
C SER A 156 13.11 12.58 -17.77
N PRO A 157 12.95 13.69 -18.50
CA PRO A 157 12.29 14.88 -17.97
C PRO A 157 10.78 14.65 -17.86
N SER A 158 10.19 15.20 -16.83
CA SER A 158 8.74 15.22 -16.64
C SER A 158 8.27 16.53 -16.05
N PHE A 159 7.07 16.90 -16.41
CA PHE A 159 6.33 18.04 -15.89
C PHE A 159 4.93 17.56 -15.55
N SER A 160 4.43 17.92 -14.38
CA SER A 160 3.06 17.64 -13.98
C SER A 160 2.38 18.93 -13.59
N PHE A 161 1.27 19.20 -14.22
CA PHE A 161 0.37 20.27 -13.84
C PHE A 161 -0.85 19.66 -13.17
N ASN A 162 -1.23 20.20 -12.00
CA ASN A 162 -2.40 19.76 -11.27
C ASN A 162 -3.28 20.97 -10.98
N GLU A 163 -4.59 20.77 -11.05
CA GLU A 163 -5.59 21.77 -10.73
C GLU A 163 -6.66 21.15 -9.84
N TYR A 164 -7.12 21.90 -8.84
CA TYR A 164 -8.07 21.46 -7.82
C TYR A 164 -9.24 22.45 -7.81
N TRP A 165 -10.41 21.97 -8.13
CA TRP A 165 -11.66 22.70 -8.10
C TRP A 165 -12.43 22.31 -6.85
N ASN A 166 -12.68 23.25 -5.98
CA ASN A 166 -13.47 23.06 -4.78
C ASN A 166 -14.77 23.83 -4.91
N PHE A 167 -15.87 23.19 -4.52
CA PHE A 167 -17.20 23.81 -4.55
C PHE A 167 -17.64 24.27 -3.16
N SER A 168 -16.74 24.20 -2.19
CA SER A 168 -16.91 24.78 -0.85
C SER A 168 -15.55 25.10 -0.24
N THR A 169 -15.51 26.11 0.60
CA THR A 169 -14.33 26.60 1.29
C THR A 169 -14.62 26.76 2.76
N LEU A 170 -13.57 26.82 3.58
CA LEU A 170 -13.65 27.12 5.00
C LEU A 170 -13.58 28.63 5.21
N ASN A 171 -14.52 29.18 5.95
CA ASN A 171 -14.45 30.51 6.54
C ASN A 171 -14.21 30.39 8.04
N ARG A 172 -13.08 30.89 8.50
CA ARG A 172 -12.65 30.85 9.90
C ARG A 172 -12.64 32.24 10.50
N TYR A 173 -13.34 32.43 11.60
CA TYR A 173 -13.34 33.69 12.31
C TYR A 173 -13.55 33.47 13.82
N TYR A 174 -13.00 34.37 14.61
CA TYR A 174 -13.19 34.38 16.05
C TYR A 174 -14.51 35.12 16.41
N ASN A 175 -15.37 34.44 17.15
CA ASN A 175 -16.61 35.01 17.66
C ASN A 175 -16.41 35.50 19.09
N SER A 176 -16.28 36.81 19.29
CA SER A 176 -16.07 37.42 20.61
C SER A 176 -17.24 37.27 21.58
N ALA A 177 -18.46 37.05 21.07
CA ALA A 177 -19.64 36.87 21.94
C ALA A 177 -19.68 35.47 22.54
N GLN A 178 -19.10 34.48 21.92
CA GLN A 178 -19.06 33.08 22.37
C GLN A 178 -17.67 32.64 22.84
N ASP A 179 -16.67 33.53 22.74
CA ASP A 179 -15.25 33.25 23.05
C ASP A 179 -14.74 31.99 22.36
N THR A 180 -15.10 31.81 21.09
CA THR A 180 -14.77 30.60 20.33
C THR A 180 -14.35 30.91 18.90
N LEU A 181 -13.47 30.07 18.36
CA LEU A 181 -13.13 30.05 16.96
C LEU A 181 -14.23 29.28 16.20
N ILE A 182 -14.83 29.92 15.19
CA ILE A 182 -15.88 29.34 14.37
C ILE A 182 -15.32 28.98 13.01
N ASP A 183 -15.48 27.73 12.63
CA ASP A 183 -15.19 27.18 11.31
C ASP A 183 -16.53 26.97 10.57
N GLN A 184 -16.77 27.78 9.57
CA GLN A 184 -17.99 27.71 8.77
C GLN A 184 -17.67 27.25 7.35
N GLN A 185 -18.36 26.20 6.89
CA GLN A 185 -18.29 25.78 5.50
C GLN A 185 -19.14 26.73 4.64
N VAL A 186 -18.51 27.33 3.63
CA VAL A 186 -19.17 28.26 2.69
C VAL A 186 -19.17 27.65 1.31
N GLY A 187 -20.36 27.53 0.68
CA GLY A 187 -20.48 27.08 -0.70
C GLY A 187 -19.96 28.15 -1.66
N GLY A 188 -19.22 27.74 -2.68
CA GLY A 188 -18.62 28.61 -3.68
C GLY A 188 -17.60 27.86 -4.51
N PHE A 189 -17.36 28.36 -5.74
CA PHE A 189 -16.34 27.76 -6.61
C PHE A 189 -15.01 28.47 -6.41
N GLU A 190 -14.02 27.71 -5.98
CA GLU A 190 -12.65 28.16 -5.88
C GLU A 190 -11.70 27.14 -6.50
N ARG A 191 -10.60 27.60 -7.08
CA ARG A 191 -9.62 26.76 -7.74
C ARG A 191 -8.20 27.02 -7.24
N LEU A 192 -7.45 25.96 -7.12
CA LEU A 192 -6.01 25.98 -6.91
C LEU A 192 -5.30 25.27 -8.04
N PHE A 193 -4.06 25.63 -8.28
CA PHE A 193 -3.21 24.87 -9.18
C PHE A 193 -1.82 24.66 -8.58
N SER A 194 -1.14 23.65 -9.06
CA SER A 194 0.27 23.43 -8.76
C SER A 194 0.98 22.81 -9.95
N TYR A 195 2.28 23.00 -9.99
CA TYR A 195 3.11 22.30 -10.96
C TYR A 195 4.39 21.78 -10.33
N ARG A 196 4.87 20.70 -10.89
CA ARG A 196 6.11 20.05 -10.49
C ARG A 196 6.91 19.69 -11.73
N THR A 197 8.20 19.95 -11.69
CA THR A 197 9.13 19.49 -12.72
C THR A 197 10.13 18.52 -12.14
N SER A 198 10.50 17.50 -12.91
CA SER A 198 11.56 16.59 -12.51
C SER A 198 12.39 16.12 -13.70
N LEU A 199 13.63 15.78 -13.41
CA LEU A 199 14.59 15.23 -14.36
C LEU A 199 15.20 13.97 -13.74
N SER A 200 15.04 12.83 -14.39
CA SER A 200 15.65 11.57 -13.96
C SER A 200 16.70 11.12 -14.96
N LEU A 201 17.85 10.73 -14.43
CA LEU A 201 18.97 10.16 -15.18
C LEU A 201 19.19 8.73 -14.70
N SER A 202 19.23 7.78 -15.61
CA SER A 202 19.48 6.38 -15.25
C SER A 202 20.32 5.69 -16.30
N THR A 203 21.10 4.69 -15.86
CA THR A 203 21.86 3.84 -16.76
C THR A 203 21.89 2.40 -16.24
N ILE A 204 22.37 1.50 -17.05
CA ILE A 204 22.54 0.09 -16.67
C ILE A 204 23.98 -0.30 -16.94
N LEU A 205 24.68 -0.74 -15.90
CA LEU A 205 26.04 -1.21 -15.94
C LEU A 205 26.05 -2.74 -15.79
N TYR A 206 26.79 -3.41 -16.65
CA TYR A 206 26.89 -4.87 -16.64
C TYR A 206 28.32 -5.29 -16.35
N GLY A 207 28.50 -6.09 -15.32
CA GLY A 207 29.73 -6.84 -15.07
C GLY A 207 29.48 -8.32 -15.30
N THR A 208 30.26 -8.97 -16.16
CA THR A 208 30.15 -10.41 -16.36
C THR A 208 31.55 -11.02 -16.32
N LYS A 209 31.71 -12.02 -15.43
CA LYS A 209 32.93 -12.83 -15.37
C LYS A 209 32.58 -14.28 -15.72
N THR A 210 33.22 -14.82 -16.74
CA THR A 210 33.07 -16.22 -17.16
C THR A 210 34.21 -17.06 -16.60
N PHE A 211 33.94 -18.32 -16.32
CA PHE A 211 34.89 -19.30 -15.81
C PHE A 211 35.06 -20.46 -16.80
N ALA A 212 36.11 -21.25 -16.62
CA ALA A 212 36.40 -22.39 -17.45
C ALA A 212 35.24 -23.40 -17.50
N LYS A 213 35.09 -24.09 -18.65
CA LYS A 213 34.00 -25.03 -18.92
C LYS A 213 33.96 -26.25 -17.97
N GLU A 214 35.04 -26.53 -17.27
CA GLU A 214 35.14 -27.65 -16.30
C GLU A 214 34.63 -27.30 -14.90
N LYS A 215 34.49 -25.99 -14.58
CA LYS A 215 34.05 -25.56 -13.26
C LYS A 215 32.52 -25.61 -13.12
N LYS A 216 32.03 -25.97 -11.93
CA LYS A 216 30.58 -25.92 -11.61
C LYS A 216 30.01 -24.52 -11.79
N LEU A 217 30.75 -23.48 -11.42
CA LEU A 217 30.39 -22.08 -11.63
C LEU A 217 30.86 -21.64 -13.02
N ARG A 218 29.93 -21.33 -13.90
CA ARG A 218 30.18 -20.97 -15.31
C ARG A 218 30.36 -19.48 -15.53
N ALA A 219 29.54 -18.68 -14.85
CA ALA A 219 29.64 -17.23 -14.94
C ALA A 219 28.98 -16.56 -13.73
N ILE A 220 29.47 -15.36 -13.43
CA ILE A 220 28.83 -14.41 -12.52
C ILE A 220 28.43 -13.18 -13.33
N ARG A 221 27.21 -12.72 -13.21
CA ARG A 221 26.71 -11.50 -13.82
C ARG A 221 26.19 -10.56 -12.73
N HIS A 222 26.79 -9.40 -12.63
CA HIS A 222 26.32 -8.31 -11.79
C HIS A 222 25.71 -7.23 -12.68
N VAL A 223 24.50 -6.79 -12.36
CA VAL A 223 23.79 -5.69 -13.04
C VAL A 223 23.57 -4.59 -12.03
N MET A 224 24.12 -3.42 -12.30
CA MET A 224 23.93 -2.21 -11.50
C MET A 224 23.07 -1.22 -12.27
N ARG A 225 22.12 -0.59 -11.58
CA ARG A 225 21.20 0.41 -12.12
C ARG A 225 21.28 1.68 -11.28
N PRO A 226 22.32 2.51 -11.45
CA PRO A 226 22.36 3.81 -10.82
C PRO A 226 21.27 4.71 -11.41
N ASN A 227 20.62 5.46 -10.56
CA ASN A 227 19.67 6.50 -10.93
C ASN A 227 19.85 7.73 -10.05
N VAL A 228 19.70 8.89 -10.65
CA VAL A 228 19.69 10.19 -9.99
C VAL A 228 18.50 10.96 -10.52
N SER A 229 17.71 11.56 -9.64
CA SER A 229 16.58 12.39 -10.03
C SER A 229 16.54 13.68 -9.24
N ALA A 230 16.41 14.80 -9.95
CA ALA A 230 16.14 16.11 -9.38
C ALA A 230 14.67 16.44 -9.56
N ALA A 231 14.06 17.02 -8.54
CA ALA A 231 12.68 17.47 -8.60
C ALA A 231 12.56 18.86 -7.96
N PHE A 232 11.71 19.68 -8.57
CA PHE A 232 11.42 21.02 -8.12
C PHE A 232 9.91 21.25 -8.09
N ASN A 233 9.45 21.85 -7.00
CA ASN A 233 8.08 22.25 -6.75
C ASN A 233 8.12 23.66 -6.15
N PRO A 234 7.47 24.65 -6.76
CA PRO A 234 7.36 26.00 -6.19
C PRO A 234 6.62 25.98 -4.85
N ASP A 235 6.71 27.06 -4.15
CA ASP A 235 5.92 27.26 -2.94
C ASP A 235 4.50 27.68 -3.28
N PHE A 236 3.54 26.93 -2.76
CA PHE A 236 2.11 27.21 -2.83
C PHE A 236 1.50 27.35 -1.43
N SER A 237 2.34 27.64 -0.41
CA SER A 237 1.91 27.69 1.00
C SER A 237 1.54 29.09 1.50
N THR A 238 1.64 30.09 0.66
CA THR A 238 1.37 31.49 1.03
C THR A 238 0.58 32.21 -0.05
N GLY A 239 -0.08 33.30 0.33
CA GLY A 239 -0.79 34.18 -0.58
C GLY A 239 -2.27 33.82 -0.76
N GLU A 240 -3.06 34.85 -1.02
CA GLU A 240 -4.51 34.71 -1.23
C GLU A 240 -4.83 33.86 -2.47
N GLU A 241 -4.00 33.96 -3.51
CA GLU A 241 -4.10 33.18 -4.74
C GLU A 241 -3.92 31.67 -4.50
N ASN A 242 -3.27 31.29 -3.39
CA ASN A 242 -3.07 29.91 -2.96
C ASN A 242 -4.07 29.47 -1.88
N GLY A 243 -5.10 30.30 -1.62
CA GLY A 243 -6.18 29.98 -0.69
C GLY A 243 -5.87 30.25 0.77
N TYR A 244 -4.91 31.13 1.06
CA TYR A 244 -4.63 31.55 2.43
C TYR A 244 -5.38 32.82 2.77
N ARG A 245 -6.00 32.85 3.95
CA ARG A 245 -6.74 33.98 4.50
C ARG A 245 -6.29 34.23 5.93
N GLU A 246 -6.59 35.42 6.44
CA GLU A 246 -6.22 35.84 7.78
C GLU A 246 -7.46 36.02 8.66
N TYR A 247 -7.31 35.75 9.95
CA TYR A 247 -8.29 36.04 10.99
C TYR A 247 -7.60 36.54 12.26
N LEU A 248 -8.31 37.30 13.07
CA LEU A 248 -7.86 37.75 14.39
C LEU A 248 -8.32 36.75 15.45
N ASP A 249 -7.41 36.33 16.33
CA ASP A 249 -7.74 35.49 17.48
C ASP A 249 -8.27 36.31 18.68
N SER A 250 -8.54 35.68 19.82
CA SER A 250 -9.01 36.33 21.07
C SER A 250 -8.04 37.39 21.60
N ASN A 251 -6.78 37.32 21.25
CA ASN A 251 -5.74 38.24 21.71
C ASN A 251 -5.39 39.30 20.65
N PHE A 252 -6.20 39.43 19.59
CA PHE A 252 -5.97 40.30 18.44
C PHE A 252 -4.69 39.97 17.65
N ASN A 253 -4.16 38.74 17.77
CA ASN A 253 -3.08 38.31 16.91
C ASN A 253 -3.63 37.92 15.53
N LEU A 254 -2.93 38.33 14.49
CA LEU A 254 -3.25 37.95 13.13
C LEU A 254 -2.73 36.53 12.85
N ASN A 255 -3.65 35.63 12.54
CA ASN A 255 -3.36 34.23 12.22
C ASN A 255 -3.79 33.92 10.80
N THR A 256 -3.01 33.11 10.10
CA THR A 256 -3.31 32.68 8.73
C THR A 256 -3.95 31.28 8.75
N TYR A 257 -4.96 31.08 7.92
CA TYR A 257 -5.57 29.77 7.73
C TYR A 257 -5.76 29.45 6.25
N ASP A 258 -5.95 28.19 5.95
CA ASP A 258 -6.20 27.67 4.62
C ASP A 258 -7.70 27.46 4.41
N ILE A 259 -8.26 28.09 3.36
CA ILE A 259 -9.69 27.89 3.03
C ILE A 259 -9.99 26.51 2.48
N PHE A 260 -8.97 25.72 2.13
CA PHE A 260 -9.10 24.35 1.61
C PHE A 260 -8.70 23.27 2.63
N ASP A 261 -8.56 23.60 3.89
CA ASP A 261 -8.16 22.65 4.96
C ASP A 261 -9.03 21.38 4.95
N ASN A 262 -10.29 21.52 4.58
CA ASN A 262 -11.25 20.43 4.47
C ASN A 262 -11.50 19.92 3.02
N SER A 263 -10.62 20.23 2.06
CA SER A 263 -10.79 19.81 0.67
C SER A 263 -10.73 18.30 0.51
N VAL A 264 -11.69 17.74 -0.24
CA VAL A 264 -11.76 16.30 -0.55
C VAL A 264 -10.92 15.89 -1.76
N VAL A 265 -10.47 16.85 -2.54
CA VAL A 265 -9.67 16.60 -3.75
C VAL A 265 -8.18 16.91 -3.56
N GLY A 266 -7.80 17.30 -2.35
CA GLY A 266 -6.43 17.62 -2.00
C GLY A 266 -6.06 19.07 -2.30
N ARG A 267 -4.81 19.39 -2.14
CA ARG A 267 -4.22 20.72 -2.28
C ARG A 267 -2.77 20.61 -2.77
N PRO A 268 -2.17 21.69 -3.26
CA PRO A 268 -0.74 21.74 -3.52
C PRO A 268 0.10 21.38 -2.30
N THR A 269 1.26 20.80 -2.53
CA THR A 269 2.23 20.53 -1.48
C THR A 269 2.74 21.84 -0.88
N LEU A 270 2.75 21.93 0.43
CA LEU A 270 3.21 23.11 1.15
C LEU A 270 4.72 23.27 1.04
N GLY A 271 5.15 24.54 0.96
CA GLY A 271 6.53 24.93 0.92
C GLY A 271 7.22 24.64 -0.42
N LYS A 272 8.25 25.40 -0.69
CA LYS A 272 9.14 25.18 -1.83
C LYS A 272 9.89 23.87 -1.64
N GLN A 273 9.92 23.03 -2.65
CA GLN A 273 10.66 21.78 -2.62
C GLN A 273 11.66 21.73 -3.76
N ALA A 274 12.91 21.48 -3.42
CA ALA A 274 13.96 21.16 -4.38
C ALA A 274 14.73 19.99 -3.83
N SER A 275 14.68 18.84 -4.50
CA SER A 275 15.27 17.61 -4.01
C SER A 275 16.10 16.92 -5.08
N LEU A 276 17.16 16.28 -4.63
CA LEU A 276 17.97 15.35 -5.41
C LEU A 276 17.86 13.99 -4.75
N ASN A 277 17.38 13.00 -5.49
CA ASN A 277 17.32 11.62 -5.02
C ASN A 277 18.29 10.77 -5.82
N PHE A 278 18.98 9.88 -5.16
CA PHE A 278 19.92 8.95 -5.78
C PHE A 278 19.64 7.53 -5.30
N GLY A 279 19.80 6.61 -6.22
CA GLY A 279 19.56 5.21 -5.97
C GLY A 279 20.51 4.32 -6.77
N LEU A 280 20.77 3.15 -6.23
CA LEU A 280 21.58 2.12 -6.86
C LEU A 280 20.86 0.78 -6.71
N GLY A 281 20.24 0.32 -7.79
CA GLY A 281 19.67 -1.01 -7.86
C GLY A 281 20.73 -2.02 -8.30
N ASN A 282 20.81 -3.16 -7.62
CA ASN A 282 21.73 -4.23 -7.91
C ASN A 282 21.01 -5.56 -8.07
N ASN A 283 21.51 -6.38 -9.00
CA ASN A 283 21.05 -7.74 -9.22
C ASN A 283 22.28 -8.63 -9.47
N LEU A 284 22.37 -9.76 -8.77
CA LEU A 284 23.48 -10.69 -8.89
C LEU A 284 22.96 -12.07 -9.31
N GLU A 285 23.43 -12.54 -10.45
CA GLU A 285 23.06 -13.82 -11.03
C GLU A 285 24.32 -14.67 -11.26
N ILE A 286 24.18 -15.96 -11.08
CA ILE A 286 25.22 -16.93 -11.42
C ILE A 286 24.70 -17.96 -12.43
N LYS A 287 25.59 -18.47 -13.25
CA LYS A 287 25.36 -19.64 -14.07
C LYS A 287 26.11 -20.82 -13.49
N VAL A 288 25.40 -21.89 -13.18
CA VAL A 288 25.99 -23.11 -12.61
C VAL A 288 25.68 -24.33 -13.48
N LEU A 289 26.59 -25.26 -13.52
CA LEU A 289 26.37 -26.55 -14.17
C LEU A 289 25.30 -27.33 -13.40
N SER A 290 24.29 -27.83 -14.08
CA SER A 290 23.21 -28.64 -13.53
C SER A 290 23.09 -29.95 -14.31
N ALA A 291 23.34 -31.07 -13.65
CA ALA A 291 23.23 -32.40 -14.28
C ALA A 291 21.77 -32.77 -14.64
N LYS A 292 20.77 -32.03 -14.07
CA LYS A 292 19.34 -32.28 -14.29
C LYS A 292 18.72 -31.43 -15.40
N ASP A 293 19.41 -30.40 -15.91
CA ASP A 293 18.86 -29.48 -16.90
C ASP A 293 19.55 -29.69 -18.23
N THR A 294 18.95 -30.49 -19.07
CA THR A 294 19.51 -30.84 -20.42
C THR A 294 19.11 -29.84 -21.50
N THR A 295 18.21 -28.87 -21.22
CA THR A 295 17.62 -27.99 -22.23
C THR A 295 18.53 -26.84 -22.68
N ASN A 296 19.53 -26.43 -21.89
CA ASN A 296 20.44 -25.31 -22.20
C ASN A 296 21.94 -25.73 -22.08
N GLY A 297 22.31 -26.91 -22.56
CA GLY A 297 23.68 -27.41 -22.42
C GLY A 297 24.10 -27.66 -20.97
N GLY A 298 23.15 -28.02 -20.11
CA GLY A 298 23.41 -28.34 -18.71
C GLY A 298 23.71 -27.12 -17.82
N VAL A 299 23.36 -25.88 -18.22
CA VAL A 299 23.68 -24.67 -17.47
C VAL A 299 22.40 -24.05 -16.92
N LYS A 300 22.26 -24.04 -15.58
CA LYS A 300 21.16 -23.38 -14.85
C LYS A 300 21.57 -21.98 -14.42
N LYS A 301 20.65 -21.01 -14.64
CA LYS A 301 20.75 -19.65 -14.12
C LYS A 301 20.13 -19.58 -12.73
N VAL A 302 20.89 -19.07 -11.75
CA VAL A 302 20.44 -18.88 -10.38
C VAL A 302 20.62 -17.42 -10.00
N LYS A 303 19.56 -16.78 -9.51
CA LYS A 303 19.62 -15.43 -8.96
C LYS A 303 20.06 -15.53 -7.50
N ILE A 304 21.20 -14.95 -7.16
CA ILE A 304 21.70 -14.87 -5.77
C ILE A 304 21.06 -13.69 -5.07
N ILE A 305 20.98 -12.55 -5.76
CA ILE A 305 20.30 -11.34 -5.30
C ILE A 305 19.35 -10.93 -6.42
N GLU A 306 18.05 -11.06 -6.19
CA GLU A 306 17.03 -10.65 -7.15
C GLU A 306 16.96 -9.13 -7.24
N SER A 307 16.98 -8.46 -6.09
CA SER A 307 17.16 -7.02 -6.02
C SER A 307 17.85 -6.61 -4.72
N LEU A 308 18.74 -5.65 -4.81
CA LEU A 308 19.34 -4.92 -3.70
C LEU A 308 19.32 -3.44 -4.07
N ASN A 309 18.52 -2.67 -3.39
CA ASN A 309 18.36 -1.24 -3.64
C ASN A 309 18.97 -0.45 -2.48
N ILE A 310 19.78 0.52 -2.82
CA ILE A 310 20.36 1.50 -1.90
C ILE A 310 19.86 2.85 -2.36
N SER A 311 19.26 3.63 -1.48
CA SER A 311 18.71 4.94 -1.85
C SER A 311 18.80 5.93 -0.71
N SER A 312 18.98 7.18 -1.08
CA SER A 312 18.90 8.35 -0.21
C SER A 312 18.55 9.58 -1.06
N GLY A 313 18.42 10.74 -0.43
CA GLY A 313 18.10 11.97 -1.12
C GLY A 313 18.59 13.19 -0.34
N TYR A 314 18.62 14.32 -1.00
CA TYR A 314 18.98 15.60 -0.42
C TYR A 314 17.90 16.63 -0.73
N ASN A 315 17.36 17.28 0.31
CA ASN A 315 16.39 18.37 0.18
C ASN A 315 17.10 19.71 0.35
N PHE A 316 17.21 20.49 -0.72
CA PHE A 316 17.88 21.79 -0.74
C PHE A 316 17.12 22.88 0.00
N GLN A 317 15.83 22.69 0.25
CA GLN A 317 14.95 23.70 0.84
C GLN A 317 14.66 23.45 2.34
N ALA A 318 15.14 22.32 2.88
CA ALA A 318 15.00 22.10 4.30
C ALA A 318 15.97 22.97 5.09
N ASP A 319 15.50 23.63 6.14
CA ASP A 319 16.33 24.48 7.03
C ASP A 319 17.35 23.64 7.81
N SER A 320 17.05 22.36 8.01
CA SER A 320 17.93 21.41 8.67
C SER A 320 17.57 19.99 8.22
N PHE A 321 18.50 19.05 8.43
CA PHE A 321 18.34 17.64 8.09
C PHE A 321 18.10 17.40 6.58
N ASN A 322 18.86 18.12 5.76
CA ASN A 322 18.75 18.10 4.30
C ASN A 322 19.00 16.71 3.70
N LEU A 323 19.91 15.93 4.28
CA LEU A 323 20.20 14.57 3.82
C LEU A 323 19.16 13.58 4.38
N ALA A 324 18.46 12.89 3.50
CA ALA A 324 17.49 11.87 3.89
C ALA A 324 18.19 10.61 4.40
N ASN A 325 17.45 9.79 5.14
CA ASN A 325 17.95 8.51 5.63
C ASN A 325 18.43 7.62 4.48
N LEU A 326 19.52 6.92 4.70
CA LEU A 326 20.01 5.88 3.81
C LEU A 326 19.18 4.62 3.99
N SER A 327 18.46 4.23 2.95
CA SER A 327 17.65 3.02 2.93
C SER A 327 18.33 1.94 2.09
N ILE A 328 18.50 0.76 2.67
CA ILE A 328 19.01 -0.42 2.01
C ILE A 328 17.94 -1.50 2.09
N SER A 329 17.46 -1.96 0.95
CA SER A 329 16.45 -3.01 0.90
C SER A 329 16.78 -4.04 -0.15
N GLY A 330 16.42 -5.28 0.10
CA GLY A 330 16.67 -6.35 -0.84
C GLY A 330 15.74 -7.52 -0.69
N ASN A 331 15.65 -8.28 -1.75
CA ASN A 331 14.97 -9.56 -1.76
C ASN A 331 15.72 -10.58 -2.59
N THR A 332 15.56 -11.82 -2.19
CA THR A 332 16.05 -12.98 -2.94
C THR A 332 15.17 -14.19 -2.67
N THR A 333 15.16 -15.13 -3.62
CA THR A 333 14.45 -16.40 -3.48
C THR A 333 15.46 -17.53 -3.59
N ILE A 334 15.71 -18.21 -2.49
CA ILE A 334 16.64 -19.35 -2.42
C ILE A 334 15.89 -20.61 -2.82
N LEU A 335 16.52 -21.43 -3.68
CA LEU A 335 15.96 -22.67 -4.20
C LEU A 335 14.59 -22.51 -4.88
N ASN A 336 14.23 -21.30 -5.32
CA ASN A 336 12.92 -20.92 -5.86
C ASN A 336 11.74 -21.14 -4.89
N LYS A 337 11.99 -21.24 -3.58
CA LYS A 337 10.97 -21.57 -2.56
C LYS A 337 11.04 -20.73 -1.30
N ILE A 338 12.23 -20.39 -0.86
CA ILE A 338 12.43 -19.62 0.35
C ILE A 338 12.66 -18.16 -0.05
N ARG A 339 11.66 -17.33 0.13
CA ARG A 339 11.75 -15.90 -0.11
C ARG A 339 12.29 -15.20 1.13
N MET A 340 13.33 -14.42 0.94
CA MET A 340 13.93 -13.59 1.97
C MET A 340 13.83 -12.13 1.55
N THR A 341 13.37 -11.29 2.44
CA THR A 341 13.32 -9.84 2.26
C THR A 341 13.98 -9.16 3.45
N PHE A 342 14.70 -8.10 3.19
CA PHE A 342 15.24 -7.27 4.25
C PHE A 342 15.15 -5.79 3.86
N SER A 343 15.05 -4.95 4.87
CA SER A 343 15.09 -3.50 4.73
C SER A 343 15.71 -2.92 5.98
N THR A 344 16.74 -2.11 5.82
CA THR A 344 17.39 -1.40 6.92
C THR A 344 17.51 0.09 6.59
N THR A 345 17.43 0.91 7.61
CA THR A 345 17.47 2.36 7.48
C THR A 345 18.52 2.90 8.44
N PHE A 346 19.39 3.75 7.92
CA PHE A 346 20.39 4.48 8.67
C PHE A 346 20.07 5.98 8.61
N ASP A 347 20.14 6.64 9.74
CA ASP A 347 20.04 8.09 9.82
C ASP A 347 21.45 8.69 9.71
N PRO A 348 21.69 9.58 8.73
CA PRO A 348 23.02 10.17 8.56
C PRO A 348 23.40 11.15 9.66
N TYR A 349 22.50 11.52 10.55
CA TYR A 349 22.72 12.51 11.61
C TYR A 349 22.91 11.86 12.96
N ASN A 350 23.65 12.55 13.84
CA ASN A 350 23.84 12.15 15.21
C ASN A 350 22.60 12.43 16.08
N TYR A 351 22.57 11.81 17.22
CA TYR A 351 21.53 11.94 18.23
C TYR A 351 22.14 12.28 19.57
N GLU A 352 21.38 12.97 20.41
CA GLU A 352 21.68 13.21 21.81
C GLU A 352 20.43 12.97 22.65
N LEU A 353 20.65 12.66 23.92
CA LEU A 353 19.57 12.52 24.89
C LEU A 353 19.24 13.88 25.51
N ASP A 354 17.99 14.05 25.90
CA ASP A 354 17.58 15.17 26.74
C ASP A 354 18.26 15.11 28.13
N THR A 355 18.14 16.18 28.90
CA THR A 355 18.70 16.28 30.23
C THR A 355 18.17 15.21 31.20
N THR A 356 17.02 14.62 30.91
CA THR A 356 16.37 13.56 31.69
C THR A 356 16.75 12.16 31.21
N GLY A 357 17.38 12.02 30.04
CA GLY A 357 17.73 10.75 29.43
C GLY A 357 16.54 9.96 28.90
N THR A 358 15.37 10.61 28.73
CA THR A 358 14.10 9.95 28.34
C THR A 358 13.72 10.15 26.89
N GLN A 359 14.25 11.20 26.25
CA GLN A 359 13.99 11.50 24.84
C GLN A 359 15.28 11.71 24.07
N GLU A 360 15.30 11.27 22.84
CA GLU A 360 16.42 11.49 21.93
C GLU A 360 16.09 12.57 20.91
N PHE A 361 17.05 13.47 20.67
CA PHE A 361 16.96 14.54 19.70
C PHE A 361 18.00 14.35 18.61
N ARG A 362 17.58 14.60 17.38
CA ARG A 362 18.44 14.58 16.21
C ARG A 362 19.29 15.84 16.16
N ARG A 363 20.61 15.67 16.06
CA ARG A 363 21.58 16.78 15.92
C ARG A 363 21.81 17.12 14.45
N LYS A 364 22.26 18.36 14.19
CA LYS A 364 22.56 18.79 12.82
C LYS A 364 23.89 18.25 12.27
N GLU A 365 24.70 17.61 13.12
CA GLU A 365 25.99 17.02 12.76
C GLU A 365 25.81 15.65 12.11
N TYR A 366 26.62 15.39 11.08
CA TYR A 366 26.64 14.07 10.44
C TYR A 366 27.41 13.05 11.26
N ALA A 367 26.88 11.86 11.39
CA ALA A 367 27.53 10.72 12.05
C ALA A 367 28.88 10.36 11.41
N PHE A 368 29.03 10.59 10.12
CA PHE A 368 30.28 10.36 9.40
C PHE A 368 31.42 11.25 9.91
N ASN A 369 31.14 12.50 10.25
CA ASN A 369 32.16 13.46 10.70
C ASN A 369 32.70 13.17 12.09
N GLU A 370 31.87 12.60 12.98
CA GLU A 370 32.26 12.35 14.36
C GLU A 370 32.76 10.92 14.58
N VAL A 371 32.09 9.93 14.01
CA VAL A 371 32.32 8.51 14.31
C VAL A 371 32.83 7.74 13.09
N GLY A 372 32.90 8.38 11.92
CA GLY A 372 33.30 7.74 10.66
C GLY A 372 32.30 6.70 10.13
N GLN A 373 31.07 6.71 10.63
CA GLN A 373 30.00 5.78 10.23
C GLN A 373 29.09 6.41 9.17
N LEU A 374 28.58 5.58 8.26
CA LEU A 374 27.65 6.04 7.21
C LEU A 374 26.33 6.60 7.75
N GLY A 375 26.01 6.34 9.00
CA GLY A 375 24.84 6.81 9.71
C GLY A 375 24.53 5.94 10.92
N ASN A 376 23.67 6.45 11.79
CA ASN A 376 23.18 5.73 12.94
C ASN A 376 22.10 4.73 12.52
N PHE A 377 22.17 3.53 13.03
CA PHE A 377 21.18 2.50 12.78
C PHE A 377 19.82 2.91 13.37
N LYS A 378 18.80 2.94 12.55
CA LYS A 378 17.44 3.34 12.96
C LYS A 378 16.47 2.18 13.02
N SER A 379 16.44 1.35 11.99
CA SER A 379 15.53 0.21 11.97
C SER A 379 15.97 -0.86 10.98
N THR A 380 15.65 -2.11 11.31
CA THR A 380 15.75 -3.23 10.39
C THR A 380 14.46 -4.04 10.41
N ARG A 381 14.07 -4.50 9.23
CA ARG A 381 13.03 -5.51 9.02
C ARG A 381 13.64 -6.63 8.21
N PHE A 382 13.39 -7.84 8.63
CA PHE A 382 13.80 -9.04 7.93
C PHE A 382 12.64 -10.02 7.95
N ALA A 383 12.32 -10.61 6.80
CA ALA A 383 11.30 -11.63 6.71
C ALA A 383 11.76 -12.80 5.86
N ILE A 384 11.43 -14.00 6.31
CA ILE A 384 11.60 -15.24 5.57
C ILE A 384 10.22 -15.85 5.41
N SER A 385 9.87 -16.20 4.19
CA SER A 385 8.64 -16.92 3.90
C SER A 385 8.91 -18.12 3.00
N THR A 386 8.23 -19.22 3.26
CA THR A 386 8.31 -20.42 2.43
C THR A 386 6.98 -21.14 2.40
N ASN A 387 6.66 -21.69 1.23
CA ASN A 387 5.53 -22.58 1.04
C ASN A 387 6.07 -23.94 0.64
N LEU A 388 5.85 -24.91 1.50
CA LEU A 388 6.27 -26.30 1.34
C LEU A 388 5.04 -27.17 1.05
N ASN A 389 5.11 -27.93 -0.02
CA ASN A 389 4.13 -28.95 -0.39
C ASN A 389 4.83 -30.03 -1.21
N PRO A 390 4.24 -31.19 -1.49
CA PRO A 390 4.88 -32.27 -2.27
C PRO A 390 5.33 -31.82 -3.65
N ASP A 391 4.62 -30.86 -4.26
CA ASP A 391 4.93 -30.31 -5.58
C ASP A 391 5.84 -29.08 -5.51
N ALA A 392 6.23 -28.69 -4.30
CA ALA A 392 7.11 -27.54 -4.10
C ALA A 392 8.44 -27.67 -4.83
N PHE A 393 8.91 -28.87 -5.09
CA PHE A 393 10.15 -29.16 -5.79
C PHE A 393 9.94 -29.73 -7.21
N LYS A 394 8.67 -29.88 -7.66
CA LYS A 394 8.32 -30.28 -9.03
C LYS A 394 8.04 -29.03 -9.88
N LYS A 395 8.36 -29.09 -11.18
CA LYS A 395 7.93 -28.07 -12.14
C LYS A 395 6.41 -28.09 -12.23
N LYS A 396 5.73 -26.97 -11.95
CA LYS A 396 4.32 -26.83 -12.31
C LYS A 396 4.22 -26.51 -13.80
N GLU A 397 3.62 -27.41 -14.54
CA GLU A 397 3.03 -27.19 -15.84
C GLU A 397 1.53 -27.15 -15.60
N SER A 398 0.93 -25.97 -15.69
CA SER A 398 -0.52 -25.81 -15.63
C SER A 398 -0.98 -25.42 -17.02
N GLU A 399 -1.56 -26.36 -17.75
CA GLU A 399 -2.07 -26.13 -19.10
C GLU A 399 -3.49 -25.52 -19.15
N ASN A 400 -4.21 -25.40 -18.02
CA ASN A 400 -5.67 -25.16 -18.05
C ASN A 400 -6.23 -24.13 -17.05
N ALA A 401 -5.45 -23.24 -16.46
CA ALA A 401 -5.99 -22.23 -15.55
C ALA A 401 -5.75 -20.81 -16.10
N ASP A 402 -6.80 -20.01 -16.16
CA ASP A 402 -6.75 -18.58 -16.50
C ASP A 402 -6.05 -17.83 -15.35
N ASP A 403 -5.13 -16.91 -15.69
CA ASP A 403 -4.34 -16.12 -14.72
C ASP A 403 -5.20 -15.39 -13.68
N ARG A 404 -6.43 -14.99 -14.02
CA ARG A 404 -7.38 -14.36 -13.11
C ARG A 404 -7.99 -15.31 -12.07
N GLU A 405 -8.19 -16.53 -12.45
CA GLU A 405 -8.73 -17.58 -11.58
C GLU A 405 -7.68 -18.02 -10.56
N LEU A 406 -6.42 -18.08 -11.00
CA LEU A 406 -5.26 -18.33 -10.13
C LEU A 406 -5.02 -17.20 -9.14
N GLU A 407 -5.19 -15.93 -9.54
CA GLU A 407 -5.07 -14.76 -8.68
C GLU A 407 -6.19 -14.76 -7.62
N PHE A 408 -7.44 -15.04 -8.02
CA PHE A 408 -8.58 -15.13 -7.10
C PHE A 408 -8.45 -16.27 -6.08
N ILE A 409 -7.96 -17.44 -6.50
CA ILE A 409 -7.71 -18.59 -5.62
C ILE A 409 -6.57 -18.26 -4.64
N ASN A 410 -5.53 -17.58 -5.10
CA ASN A 410 -4.39 -17.19 -4.26
C ASN A 410 -4.75 -16.12 -3.22
N ASP A 411 -5.69 -15.23 -3.55
CA ASP A 411 -6.17 -14.20 -2.62
C ASP A 411 -7.17 -14.75 -1.58
N ASN A 412 -7.79 -15.89 -1.87
CA ASN A 412 -8.82 -16.49 -1.01
C ASN A 412 -8.45 -17.93 -0.57
N LEU A 413 -7.20 -18.20 -0.30
CA LEU A 413 -6.68 -19.50 0.10
C LEU A 413 -7.42 -20.15 1.29
N GLN A 414 -8.05 -19.34 2.14
CA GLN A 414 -8.84 -19.82 3.28
C GLN A 414 -10.18 -20.45 2.88
N ASN A 415 -10.68 -20.14 1.70
CA ASN A 415 -11.98 -20.60 1.21
C ASN A 415 -11.88 -21.81 0.25
N TYR A 416 -10.67 -22.11 -0.22
CA TYR A 416 -10.44 -23.20 -1.18
C TYR A 416 -9.43 -24.20 -0.63
N VAL A 417 -9.94 -25.37 -0.28
CA VAL A 417 -9.10 -26.48 0.16
C VAL A 417 -8.81 -27.39 -1.03
N ASP A 418 -7.56 -27.47 -1.44
CA ASP A 418 -7.14 -28.43 -2.47
C ASP A 418 -6.97 -29.82 -1.86
N PHE A 419 -7.94 -30.69 -2.08
CA PHE A 419 -7.90 -32.07 -1.61
C PHE A 419 -6.92 -32.95 -2.40
N ASN A 420 -6.36 -32.47 -3.52
CA ASN A 420 -5.37 -33.25 -4.28
C ASN A 420 -3.97 -33.20 -3.66
N LEU A 421 -3.66 -32.15 -2.87
CA LEU A 421 -2.39 -32.06 -2.18
C LEU A 421 -2.42 -32.83 -0.86
N PRO A 422 -1.50 -33.80 -0.63
CA PRO A 422 -1.46 -34.57 0.60
C PRO A 422 -1.09 -33.72 1.82
N TRP A 423 -0.32 -32.64 1.66
CA TRP A 423 -0.04 -31.68 2.71
C TRP A 423 0.47 -30.35 2.12
N SER A 424 0.28 -29.28 2.86
CA SER A 424 0.92 -27.99 2.61
C SER A 424 1.37 -27.35 3.93
N LEU A 425 2.45 -26.58 3.92
CA LEU A 425 2.97 -25.86 5.08
C LEU A 425 3.58 -24.54 4.65
N ASN A 426 2.96 -23.46 5.10
CA ASN A 426 3.49 -22.10 4.95
C ASN A 426 4.13 -21.69 6.28
N ILE A 427 5.35 -21.18 6.21
CA ILE A 427 6.08 -20.67 7.36
C ILE A 427 6.51 -19.26 7.03
N ASN A 428 6.20 -18.31 7.94
CA ASN A 428 6.65 -16.93 7.84
C ASN A 428 7.32 -16.53 9.14
N TYR A 429 8.56 -16.12 9.05
CA TYR A 429 9.30 -15.51 10.15
C TYR A 429 9.47 -14.02 9.86
N ASN A 430 9.16 -13.19 10.84
CA ASN A 430 9.32 -11.74 10.77
C ASN A 430 10.16 -11.26 11.95
N PHE A 431 11.15 -10.48 11.63
CA PHE A 431 11.99 -9.77 12.58
C PHE A 431 11.90 -8.27 12.31
N ARG A 432 11.67 -7.49 13.31
CA ARG A 432 11.69 -6.04 13.26
C ARG A 432 12.36 -5.50 14.50
N THR A 433 13.29 -4.56 14.32
CA THR A 433 13.93 -3.83 15.41
C THR A 433 14.10 -2.37 15.06
N GLY A 434 14.16 -1.54 16.08
CA GLY A 434 14.46 -0.12 16.02
C GLY A 434 13.21 0.76 16.03
N SER A 435 13.39 1.90 16.58
CA SER A 435 12.62 3.14 16.48
C SER A 435 13.46 4.28 17.08
N THR A 436 14.33 3.96 18.00
CA THR A 436 15.26 4.86 18.71
C THR A 436 16.69 4.52 18.32
N VAL A 437 17.60 5.48 18.44
CA VAL A 437 19.03 5.34 18.14
C VAL A 437 19.84 5.15 19.42
N LEU A 438 19.57 5.96 20.45
CA LEU A 438 20.31 5.97 21.72
C LEU A 438 19.55 5.25 22.85
N LEU A 439 18.21 5.23 22.79
CA LEU A 439 17.38 4.54 23.76
C LEU A 439 17.18 3.07 23.37
N GLU A 440 16.64 2.28 24.30
CA GLU A 440 16.31 0.88 24.03
C GLU A 440 15.35 0.75 22.84
N SER A 441 15.82 0.06 21.83
CA SER A 441 15.01 -0.21 20.63
C SER A 441 14.06 -1.38 20.88
N SER A 442 12.82 -1.21 20.49
CA SER A 442 11.87 -2.33 20.50
C SER A 442 12.26 -3.37 19.46
N THR A 443 12.34 -4.62 19.89
CA THR A 443 12.55 -5.75 18.98
C THR A 443 11.31 -6.64 19.00
N THR A 444 10.78 -6.95 17.83
CA THR A 444 9.64 -7.85 17.67
C THR A 444 10.02 -8.99 16.74
N GLN A 445 9.81 -10.21 17.22
CA GLN A 445 10.04 -11.42 16.45
C GLN A 445 8.79 -12.28 16.48
N SER A 446 8.32 -12.68 15.31
CA SER A 446 7.15 -13.55 15.18
C SER A 446 7.39 -14.65 14.17
N LEU A 447 6.93 -15.82 14.50
CA LEU A 447 6.85 -16.98 13.63
C LEU A 447 5.38 -17.29 13.43
N THR A 448 4.91 -17.31 12.18
CA THR A 448 3.57 -17.78 11.84
C THR A 448 3.68 -19.00 10.95
N PHE A 449 2.82 -19.96 11.17
CA PHE A 449 2.72 -21.15 10.33
C PHE A 449 1.27 -21.51 10.11
N ASN A 450 0.95 -21.79 8.89
CA ASN A 450 -0.30 -22.42 8.52
C ASN A 450 -0.01 -23.63 7.65
N GLY A 451 -0.74 -24.68 7.88
CA GLY A 451 -0.53 -25.92 7.13
C GLY A 451 -1.75 -26.79 7.19
N ASP A 452 -1.82 -27.68 6.24
CA ASP A 452 -2.86 -28.68 6.16
C ASP A 452 -2.27 -30.03 5.76
N ILE A 453 -2.93 -31.08 6.23
CA ILE A 453 -2.61 -32.47 5.92
C ILE A 453 -3.87 -33.22 5.56
N LYS A 454 -3.81 -34.00 4.48
CA LYS A 454 -4.86 -34.90 4.03
C LYS A 454 -4.78 -36.20 4.84
N LEU A 455 -5.80 -36.46 5.64
CA LEU A 455 -5.88 -37.68 6.43
C LEU A 455 -6.41 -38.87 5.61
N THR A 456 -7.40 -38.59 4.78
CA THR A 456 -7.99 -39.56 3.83
C THR A 456 -8.39 -38.80 2.56
N GLU A 457 -8.92 -39.47 1.54
CA GLU A 457 -9.40 -38.84 0.33
C GLU A 457 -10.42 -37.72 0.59
N ASN A 458 -11.21 -37.83 1.64
CA ASN A 458 -12.31 -36.95 1.95
C ASN A 458 -12.09 -36.12 3.24
N TRP A 459 -11.00 -36.35 3.97
CA TRP A 459 -10.72 -35.62 5.20
C TRP A 459 -9.41 -34.87 5.14
N LYS A 460 -9.45 -33.60 5.52
CA LYS A 460 -8.29 -32.73 5.62
C LYS A 460 -8.31 -31.99 6.95
N ILE A 461 -7.19 -31.94 7.63
CA ILE A 461 -6.99 -31.16 8.85
C ILE A 461 -6.02 -30.00 8.54
N GLY A 462 -6.38 -28.79 8.95
CA GLY A 462 -5.55 -27.61 8.85
C GLY A 462 -5.24 -27.06 10.23
N VAL A 463 -4.07 -26.46 10.38
CA VAL A 463 -3.65 -25.74 11.59
C VAL A 463 -3.13 -24.39 11.17
N ASN A 464 -3.62 -23.33 11.83
CA ASN A 464 -3.09 -21.98 11.70
C ASN A 464 -2.69 -21.50 13.09
N SER A 465 -1.43 -21.11 13.25
CA SER A 465 -0.89 -20.66 14.52
C SER A 465 0.28 -19.72 14.33
N GLY A 466 0.68 -19.05 15.37
CA GLY A 466 1.87 -18.23 15.43
C GLY A 466 2.50 -18.25 16.82
N TYR A 467 3.76 -17.86 16.88
CA TYR A 467 4.50 -17.72 18.10
C TYR A 467 5.19 -16.36 18.13
N ASN A 468 4.86 -15.54 19.12
CA ASN A 468 5.57 -14.30 19.39
C ASN A 468 6.83 -14.65 20.20
N ILE A 469 7.97 -14.67 19.53
CA ILE A 469 9.24 -15.06 20.12
C ILE A 469 9.69 -14.02 21.16
N THR A 470 9.37 -12.76 20.95
CA THR A 470 9.72 -11.66 21.85
C THR A 470 9.01 -11.81 23.20
N ASN A 471 7.70 -12.03 23.18
CA ASN A 471 6.89 -12.15 24.39
C ASN A 471 6.79 -13.59 24.90
N LYS A 472 7.31 -14.57 24.14
CA LYS A 472 7.21 -16.02 24.42
C LYS A 472 5.77 -16.51 24.54
N GLU A 473 4.89 -16.00 23.70
CA GLU A 473 3.46 -16.27 23.72
C GLU A 473 3.00 -16.93 22.41
N LEU A 474 2.09 -17.89 22.50
CA LEU A 474 1.39 -18.40 21.34
C LEU A 474 0.34 -17.38 20.87
N ALA A 475 0.31 -17.14 19.58
CA ALA A 475 -0.76 -16.37 18.95
C ALA A 475 -2.07 -17.20 18.93
N ILE A 476 -3.15 -16.56 18.52
CA ILE A 476 -4.42 -17.23 18.31
C ILE A 476 -4.19 -18.43 17.38
N THR A 477 -4.57 -19.61 17.87
CA THR A 477 -4.40 -20.87 17.14
C THR A 477 -5.76 -21.38 16.71
N SER A 478 -5.92 -21.73 15.44
CA SER A 478 -7.11 -22.41 14.93
C SER A 478 -6.75 -23.76 14.35
N ILE A 479 -7.64 -24.73 14.58
CA ILE A 479 -7.60 -26.06 14.01
C ILE A 479 -8.85 -26.23 13.17
N ASN A 480 -8.66 -26.51 11.88
CA ASN A 480 -9.71 -26.63 10.89
C ASN A 480 -9.82 -28.08 10.42
N LEU A 481 -11.01 -28.65 10.48
CA LEU A 481 -11.29 -29.96 9.99
C LEU A 481 -12.26 -29.86 8.82
N PHE A 482 -11.82 -30.26 7.65
CA PHE A 482 -12.60 -30.23 6.42
C PHE A 482 -12.99 -31.66 6.01
N ARG A 483 -14.23 -31.83 5.59
CA ARG A 483 -14.71 -33.06 5.00
C ARG A 483 -15.43 -32.83 3.69
N ASP A 484 -15.00 -33.55 2.67
CA ASP A 484 -15.70 -33.65 1.41
C ASP A 484 -16.83 -34.67 1.51
N LEU A 485 -18.07 -34.22 1.27
CA LEU A 485 -19.29 -35.00 1.27
C LEU A 485 -19.91 -35.10 -0.14
N HIS A 486 -19.08 -35.13 -1.18
CA HIS A 486 -19.45 -35.19 -2.60
C HIS A 486 -20.09 -33.85 -3.08
N CYS A 487 -21.38 -33.65 -2.83
CA CYS A 487 -22.09 -32.40 -3.22
C CYS A 487 -22.02 -31.31 -2.13
N TRP A 488 -21.64 -31.69 -0.91
CA TRP A 488 -21.55 -30.83 0.25
C TRP A 488 -20.12 -30.75 0.75
N GLN A 489 -19.82 -29.69 1.48
CA GLN A 489 -18.57 -29.51 2.18
C GLN A 489 -18.86 -29.20 3.65
N MET A 490 -18.20 -29.91 4.54
CA MET A 490 -18.26 -29.66 5.98
C MET A 490 -16.97 -28.99 6.41
N ASN A 491 -17.10 -27.95 7.22
CA ASN A 491 -16.00 -27.27 7.89
C ASN A 491 -16.28 -27.23 9.40
N PHE A 492 -15.32 -27.68 10.20
CA PHE A 492 -15.30 -27.49 11.64
C PHE A 492 -14.03 -26.77 12.02
N GLU A 493 -14.17 -25.60 12.63
CA GLU A 493 -13.07 -24.76 13.07
C GLU A 493 -13.10 -24.62 14.59
N TRP A 494 -11.95 -24.84 15.21
CA TRP A 494 -11.81 -24.79 16.66
C TRP A 494 -10.62 -23.88 17.04
N TYR A 495 -10.86 -22.97 17.97
CA TYR A 495 -9.88 -22.07 18.54
C TYR A 495 -9.59 -22.48 19.99
N PRO A 496 -8.56 -23.33 20.23
CA PRO A 496 -8.22 -23.79 21.59
C PRO A 496 -7.53 -22.72 22.43
N ILE A 497 -6.89 -21.70 21.79
CA ILE A 497 -6.11 -20.65 22.44
C ILE A 497 -6.67 -19.29 22.05
N GLY A 498 -6.79 -18.39 23.02
CA GLY A 498 -7.41 -17.08 22.88
C GLY A 498 -8.88 -17.14 23.28
N ARG A 499 -9.77 -16.62 22.45
CA ARG A 499 -11.22 -16.79 22.64
C ARG A 499 -11.61 -18.22 22.30
N GLN A 500 -11.75 -19.06 23.29
CA GLN A 500 -12.15 -20.46 23.10
C GLN A 500 -13.52 -20.52 22.44
N MET A 501 -13.56 -20.95 21.19
CA MET A 501 -14.78 -21.08 20.41
C MET A 501 -14.66 -22.19 19.37
N PHE A 502 -15.80 -22.67 18.90
CA PHE A 502 -15.84 -23.49 17.71
C PHE A 502 -16.91 -23.00 16.74
N SER A 503 -16.68 -23.24 15.47
CA SER A 503 -17.61 -23.01 14.38
C SER A 503 -17.77 -24.29 13.59
N PHE A 504 -19.00 -24.64 13.26
CA PHE A 504 -19.35 -25.80 12.43
C PHE A 504 -20.21 -25.30 11.27
N GLY A 505 -19.85 -25.68 10.07
CA GLY A 505 -20.59 -25.33 8.87
C GLY A 505 -20.70 -26.49 7.90
N ILE A 506 -21.86 -26.62 7.26
CA ILE A 506 -22.06 -27.46 6.09
C ILE A 506 -22.67 -26.60 5.00
N ASN A 507 -22.06 -26.60 3.83
CA ASN A 507 -22.51 -25.83 2.67
C ASN A 507 -22.44 -26.65 1.39
N VAL A 508 -23.28 -26.33 0.42
CA VAL A 508 -23.24 -26.92 -0.92
C VAL A 508 -22.05 -26.36 -1.69
N LYS A 509 -21.35 -27.21 -2.44
CA LYS A 509 -20.21 -26.80 -3.29
C LYS A 509 -20.60 -25.97 -4.51
N SER A 510 -21.84 -26.08 -4.98
CA SER A 510 -22.32 -25.35 -6.15
C SER A 510 -22.43 -23.86 -5.87
N GLY A 511 -21.79 -23.03 -6.70
CA GLY A 511 -21.85 -21.58 -6.61
C GLY A 511 -23.26 -20.98 -6.76
N THR A 512 -24.19 -21.68 -7.42
CA THR A 512 -25.58 -21.29 -7.58
C THR A 512 -26.48 -21.59 -6.39
N LEU A 513 -26.01 -22.45 -5.46
CA LEU A 513 -26.77 -22.90 -4.30
C LEU A 513 -26.08 -22.55 -2.97
N GLN A 514 -25.28 -21.50 -2.96
CA GLN A 514 -24.49 -21.08 -1.77
C GLN A 514 -25.34 -20.67 -0.56
N ASP A 515 -26.62 -20.38 -0.76
CA ASP A 515 -27.56 -20.07 0.32
C ASP A 515 -28.00 -21.31 1.11
N LEU A 516 -27.79 -22.52 0.56
CA LEU A 516 -28.01 -23.77 1.28
C LEU A 516 -26.81 -24.08 2.17
N LYS A 517 -26.83 -23.51 3.37
CA LYS A 517 -25.81 -23.67 4.37
C LYS A 517 -26.42 -23.82 5.77
N LEU A 518 -25.82 -24.68 6.58
CA LEU A 518 -26.08 -24.79 8.01
C LEU A 518 -24.83 -24.40 8.76
N ASN A 519 -24.90 -23.33 9.55
CA ASN A 519 -23.81 -22.87 10.37
C ASN A 519 -24.20 -22.89 11.85
N ARG A 520 -23.32 -23.40 12.70
CA ARG A 520 -23.46 -23.33 14.15
C ARG A 520 -22.13 -22.87 14.75
N ARG A 521 -22.23 -21.88 15.62
CA ARG A 521 -21.10 -21.36 16.37
C ARG A 521 -21.41 -21.37 17.86
N ARG A 522 -20.39 -21.61 18.68
CA ARG A 522 -20.46 -21.47 20.12
C ARG A 522 -19.15 -20.88 20.65
N SER A 523 -19.24 -19.90 21.52
CA SER A 523 -18.14 -19.32 22.27
C SER A 523 -18.34 -19.66 23.76
N TRP A 524 -17.25 -19.93 24.47
CA TRP A 524 -17.29 -20.20 25.92
C TRP A 524 -17.54 -18.92 26.76
N PHE A 525 -17.52 -17.75 26.12
CA PHE A 525 -17.75 -16.46 26.75
C PHE A 525 -19.16 -15.90 26.48
N ASP A 526 -20.01 -16.63 25.79
CA ASP A 526 -21.42 -16.26 25.60
C ASP A 526 -22.22 -16.73 26.83
N PHE A 527 -22.26 -15.90 27.88
CA PHE A 527 -23.15 -16.03 29.01
C PHE A 527 -24.32 -15.06 28.87
#